data_0823b9d373c5417efa7499e4afae6af2
#
_entry.id   0823b9d373c5417efa7499e4afae6af2
#
_cell.length_a   1.000
_cell.length_b   1.000
_cell.length_c   1.000
_cell.angle_alpha   90.00
_cell.angle_beta   90.00
_cell.angle_gamma   90.00
#
_symmetry.space_group_name_H-M   'P 1'
#
loop_
_entity.id
_entity.type
_entity.pdbx_description
1 polymer ?
#
loop_
_entity_poly.entity_id
_entity_poly.type
_entity_poly.pdbx_seq_one_letter_code
_entity_poly.pdbx_strand_id
1 'polypeptide(L)'
;MPKKLLQDNILSMKDRIELSDLSKTFQDAMKVAQYLGLRYIWIDSLCIIQDSKEDWQKEAGLMGQVYSNSVCNISATGASDGSEGLFFDRHPLAIRPFRARVDGAQAKGSYYLFNPRLWADGVDDAPLNRRAWVVQERLLSPCNLHFGSTQIYWECRQRLACEAYPAVLPKTLEPNDSNKLDTRRGARIRESRGLPADPSLDNYTLWGSIVATYTKGALSFESDKLVALSGIASQLQKVLGDQYLAGLWSNHFADQLLWTAEYASTRSRKSTRPHDYRAPSWSWAAIEGEISWIMGLIHLTRVFTTYVGDTSHWLCSCVRGIELFK
;
A
#
# COMPACT_ATOMS: atom_id res chain seq x y z
N MET A 1 17.23 18.78 13.74
CA MET A 1 16.76 17.53 13.08
C MET A 1 16.17 16.64 14.16
N PRO A 2 15.12 15.88 13.89
CA PRO A 2 14.58 14.93 14.88
C PRO A 2 15.62 13.88 15.26
N LYS A 3 15.60 13.47 16.52
CA LYS A 3 16.53 12.48 17.08
C LYS A 3 16.32 11.12 16.37
N LYS A 4 17.42 10.47 16.02
CA LYS A 4 17.45 9.14 15.39
C LYS A 4 18.40 8.25 16.18
N LEU A 5 18.19 6.95 16.12
CA LEU A 5 19.12 5.97 16.68
C LEU A 5 20.34 5.84 15.76
N LEU A 6 21.53 6.10 16.32
CA LEU A 6 22.83 6.00 15.66
C LEU A 6 23.76 5.13 16.52
N GLN A 7 24.83 4.61 15.93
CA GLN A 7 25.80 3.76 16.66
C GLN A 7 26.40 4.48 17.86
N ASP A 8 26.64 5.79 17.75
CA ASP A 8 27.26 6.60 18.80
C ASP A 8 26.34 6.94 19.96
N ASN A 9 25.01 6.88 19.78
CA ASN A 9 24.05 7.27 20.80
C ASN A 9 23.20 6.13 21.38
N ILE A 10 23.47 4.87 21.02
CA ILE A 10 22.69 3.70 21.46
C ILE A 10 22.58 3.63 22.99
N LEU A 11 23.68 3.82 23.71
CA LEU A 11 23.70 3.69 25.16
C LEU A 11 22.83 4.76 25.82
N SER A 12 22.97 6.01 25.39
CA SER A 12 22.18 7.12 25.93
C SER A 12 20.69 6.98 25.58
N MET A 13 20.35 6.51 24.37
CA MET A 13 18.95 6.30 23.97
C MET A 13 18.29 5.10 24.66
N LYS A 14 19.08 4.07 25.05
CA LYS A 14 18.58 2.94 25.87
C LYS A 14 18.30 3.35 27.31
N ASP A 15 19.08 4.27 27.84
CA ASP A 15 18.88 4.80 29.20
C ASP A 15 17.63 5.71 29.24
N ARG A 16 17.59 6.72 28.39
CA ARG A 16 16.48 7.67 28.32
C ARG A 16 16.38 8.40 27.00
N ILE A 17 15.15 8.59 26.53
CA ILE A 17 14.80 9.46 25.41
C ILE A 17 13.95 10.61 25.95
N GLU A 18 14.44 11.83 25.85
CA GLU A 18 13.67 13.00 26.22
C GLU A 18 12.62 13.29 25.16
N LEU A 19 11.37 13.51 25.57
CA LEU A 19 10.26 13.80 24.65
C LEU A 19 10.51 15.06 23.81
N SER A 20 11.17 16.07 24.38
CA SER A 20 11.53 17.33 23.70
C SER A 20 12.47 17.13 22.50
N ASP A 21 13.24 16.04 22.48
CA ASP A 21 14.16 15.71 21.40
C ASP A 21 13.48 15.08 20.20
N LEU A 22 12.25 14.62 20.39
CA LEU A 22 11.48 13.92 19.37
C LEU A 22 10.67 14.91 18.52
N SER A 23 10.40 14.54 17.28
CA SER A 23 9.47 15.27 16.43
C SER A 23 8.08 15.33 17.05
N LYS A 24 7.31 16.36 16.70
CA LYS A 24 5.93 16.50 17.20
C LYS A 24 5.07 15.27 16.85
N THR A 25 5.24 14.71 15.66
CA THR A 25 4.55 13.48 15.25
C THR A 25 4.83 12.31 16.19
N PHE A 26 6.09 12.12 16.61
CA PHE A 26 6.45 11.05 17.54
C PHE A 26 5.91 11.31 18.95
N GLN A 27 5.99 12.55 19.42
CA GLN A 27 5.41 12.94 20.70
C GLN A 27 3.89 12.66 20.75
N ASP A 28 3.18 13.03 19.68
CA ASP A 28 1.76 12.82 19.58
C ASP A 28 1.41 11.32 19.44
N ALA A 29 2.21 10.54 18.69
CA ALA A 29 2.04 9.09 18.60
C ALA A 29 2.21 8.39 19.96
N MET A 30 3.14 8.84 20.79
CA MET A 30 3.33 8.36 22.17
C MET A 30 2.11 8.67 23.05
N LYS A 31 1.51 9.87 22.92
CA LYS A 31 0.26 10.23 23.61
C LYS A 31 -0.88 9.32 23.19
N VAL A 32 -0.99 9.02 21.88
CA VAL A 32 -2.01 8.08 21.37
C VAL A 32 -1.80 6.69 21.93
N ALA A 33 -0.57 6.17 21.91
CA ALA A 33 -0.24 4.86 22.48
C ALA A 33 -0.59 4.79 23.98
N GLN A 34 -0.26 5.83 24.73
CA GLN A 34 -0.60 5.96 26.14
C GLN A 34 -2.12 5.99 26.37
N TYR A 35 -2.87 6.76 25.56
CA TYR A 35 -4.33 6.83 25.63
C TYR A 35 -4.98 5.47 25.34
N LEU A 36 -4.38 4.68 24.44
CA LEU A 36 -4.82 3.32 24.13
C LEU A 36 -4.39 2.28 25.20
N GLY A 37 -3.68 2.70 26.24
CA GLY A 37 -3.18 1.81 27.29
C GLY A 37 -2.00 0.93 26.86
N LEU A 38 -1.32 1.30 25.76
CA LEU A 38 -0.19 0.55 25.21
C LEU A 38 1.11 1.01 25.86
N ARG A 39 1.99 0.04 26.20
CA ARG A 39 3.26 0.30 26.88
C ARG A 39 4.43 0.51 25.92
N TYR A 40 4.32 0.03 24.69
CA TYR A 40 5.40 0.02 23.70
C TYR A 40 4.92 0.65 22.41
N ILE A 41 5.81 1.40 21.78
CA ILE A 41 5.66 1.93 20.43
C ILE A 41 6.92 1.62 19.65
N TRP A 42 6.76 1.14 18.41
CA TRP A 42 7.87 0.94 17.50
C TRP A 42 7.87 2.07 16.47
N ILE A 43 9.01 2.72 16.31
CA ILE A 43 9.26 3.78 15.34
C ILE A 43 10.58 3.46 14.65
N ASP A 44 10.57 3.31 13.34
CA ASP A 44 11.72 2.89 12.52
C ASP A 44 13.01 3.65 12.85
N SER A 45 12.92 4.97 12.86
CA SER A 45 14.09 5.83 13.11
C SER A 45 14.62 5.81 14.55
N LEU A 46 13.88 5.23 15.50
CA LEU A 46 14.26 5.06 16.89
C LEU A 46 14.59 3.60 17.25
N CYS A 47 14.17 2.64 16.43
CA CYS A 47 14.33 1.22 16.68
C CYS A 47 15.35 0.55 15.75
N ILE A 48 15.71 1.22 14.63
CA ILE A 48 16.72 0.77 13.68
C ILE A 48 17.92 1.71 13.73
N ILE A 49 19.13 1.16 13.79
CA ILE A 49 20.37 1.95 13.79
C ILE A 49 20.58 2.53 12.37
N GLN A 50 20.35 3.85 12.23
CA GLN A 50 20.23 4.49 10.92
C GLN A 50 21.55 4.59 10.14
N ASP A 51 22.69 4.47 10.80
CA ASP A 51 24.04 4.46 10.23
C ASP A 51 24.70 3.08 10.23
N SER A 52 23.93 1.99 10.45
CA SER A 52 24.37 0.61 10.30
C SER A 52 23.60 -0.10 9.18
N LYS A 53 24.33 -0.48 8.14
CA LYS A 53 23.76 -1.24 7.02
C LYS A 53 23.35 -2.66 7.43
N GLU A 54 24.13 -3.27 8.33
CA GLU A 54 23.86 -4.62 8.86
C GLU A 54 22.57 -4.64 9.68
N ASP A 55 22.40 -3.66 10.58
CA ASP A 55 21.19 -3.54 11.38
C ASP A 55 19.99 -3.25 10.51
N TRP A 56 20.13 -2.34 9.54
CA TRP A 56 19.07 -2.03 8.58
C TRP A 56 18.62 -3.26 7.79
N GLN A 57 19.55 -4.07 7.27
CA GLN A 57 19.22 -5.29 6.51
C GLN A 57 18.47 -6.29 7.36
N LYS A 58 18.89 -6.49 8.62
CA LYS A 58 18.23 -7.36 9.57
C LYS A 58 16.82 -6.88 9.90
N GLU A 59 16.69 -5.63 10.30
CA GLU A 59 15.41 -5.04 10.73
C GLU A 59 14.42 -4.86 9.58
N ALA A 60 14.90 -4.49 8.37
CA ALA A 60 14.05 -4.43 7.17
C ALA A 60 13.41 -5.80 6.85
N GLY A 61 14.15 -6.90 7.05
CA GLY A 61 13.61 -8.26 6.94
C GLY A 61 12.57 -8.62 8.00
N LEU A 62 12.60 -7.95 9.14
CA LEU A 62 11.69 -8.16 10.27
C LEU A 62 10.48 -7.22 10.26
N MET A 63 10.50 -6.13 9.49
CA MET A 63 9.42 -5.13 9.45
C MET A 63 8.05 -5.78 9.20
N GLY A 64 7.99 -6.77 8.30
CA GLY A 64 6.75 -7.51 8.06
C GLY A 64 6.18 -8.17 9.32
N GLN A 65 7.03 -8.68 10.20
CA GLN A 65 6.61 -9.26 11.49
C GLN A 65 6.25 -8.18 12.51
N VAL A 66 6.97 -7.07 12.54
CA VAL A 66 6.66 -5.92 13.42
C VAL A 66 5.24 -5.43 13.14
N TYR A 67 4.92 -5.11 11.89
CA TYR A 67 3.59 -4.61 11.54
C TYR A 67 2.49 -5.66 11.71
N SER A 68 2.73 -6.91 11.31
CA SER A 68 1.69 -7.96 11.43
C SER A 68 1.37 -8.36 12.87
N ASN A 69 2.32 -8.19 13.79
CA ASN A 69 2.15 -8.50 15.22
C ASN A 69 1.81 -7.25 16.06
N SER A 70 1.72 -6.07 15.45
CA SER A 70 1.32 -4.85 16.16
C SER A 70 -0.15 -4.92 16.59
N VAL A 71 -0.48 -4.22 17.68
CA VAL A 71 -1.89 -4.03 18.09
C VAL A 71 -2.59 -3.10 17.11
N CYS A 72 -1.92 -2.02 16.74
CA CYS A 72 -2.45 -1.00 15.85
C CYS A 72 -1.28 -0.22 15.21
N ASN A 73 -1.41 0.13 13.94
CA ASN A 73 -0.52 1.09 13.31
C ASN A 73 -1.08 2.52 13.46
N ILE A 74 -0.29 3.42 14.04
CA ILE A 74 -0.63 4.84 14.18
C ILE A 74 -0.04 5.57 12.99
N SER A 75 -0.89 6.02 12.08
CA SER A 75 -0.49 6.61 10.81
C SER A 75 -0.67 8.14 10.82
N ALA A 76 0.42 8.89 10.68
CA ALA A 76 0.42 10.36 10.54
C ALA A 76 -0.02 10.76 9.12
N THR A 77 -1.21 10.35 8.72
CA THR A 77 -1.66 10.32 7.33
C THR A 77 -1.74 11.71 6.72
N GLY A 78 -2.22 12.71 7.49
CA GLY A 78 -2.37 14.09 7.03
C GLY A 78 -1.09 14.93 7.12
N ALA A 79 -0.07 14.46 7.86
CA ALA A 79 1.14 15.21 8.07
C ALA A 79 2.08 15.13 6.87
N SER A 80 2.60 16.28 6.42
CA SER A 80 3.60 16.35 5.35
C SER A 80 4.99 16.00 5.86
N ASP A 81 5.25 16.28 7.15
CA ASP A 81 6.51 15.97 7.83
C ASP A 81 6.33 15.77 9.34
N GLY A 82 7.44 15.49 10.03
CA GLY A 82 7.43 15.22 11.47
C GLY A 82 7.11 16.42 12.38
N SER A 83 7.06 17.65 11.87
CA SER A 83 6.81 18.86 12.66
C SER A 83 5.32 19.16 12.84
N GLU A 84 4.45 18.64 11.97
CA GLU A 84 3.01 18.92 12.01
C GLU A 84 2.28 18.16 13.12
N GLY A 85 2.71 16.95 13.44
CA GLY A 85 2.11 16.12 14.47
C GLY A 85 0.91 15.30 13.94
N LEU A 86 0.06 14.85 14.87
CA LEU A 86 -1.14 14.03 14.55
C LEU A 86 -2.44 14.83 14.74
N PHE A 87 -2.43 15.87 15.58
CA PHE A 87 -3.63 16.57 15.98
C PHE A 87 -3.75 17.89 15.20
N PHE A 88 -4.60 17.86 14.18
CA PHE A 88 -4.91 19.01 13.35
C PHE A 88 -6.10 19.79 13.93
N ASP A 89 -6.04 21.13 13.85
CA ASP A 89 -7.22 21.95 14.13
C ASP A 89 -8.29 21.72 13.08
N ARG A 90 -9.48 21.30 13.52
CA ARG A 90 -10.56 20.89 12.64
C ARG A 90 -11.87 21.55 13.06
N HIS A 91 -12.61 22.03 12.06
CA HIS A 91 -13.92 22.59 12.33
C HIS A 91 -14.95 21.47 12.59
N PRO A 92 -15.60 21.41 13.75
CA PRO A 92 -16.51 20.30 14.10
C PRO A 92 -17.67 20.07 13.12
N LEU A 93 -18.13 21.11 12.43
CA LEU A 93 -19.19 21.01 11.42
C LEU A 93 -18.70 20.38 10.11
N ALA A 94 -17.39 20.44 9.81
CA ALA A 94 -16.83 19.82 8.60
C ALA A 94 -16.80 18.28 8.69
N ILE A 95 -16.87 17.73 9.91
CA ILE A 95 -16.86 16.28 10.16
C ILE A 95 -18.26 15.68 9.98
N ARG A 96 -19.32 16.46 10.18
CA ARG A 96 -20.70 15.95 10.17
C ARG A 96 -21.24 15.85 8.74
N PRO A 97 -21.94 14.74 8.38
CA PRO A 97 -22.66 14.67 7.12
C PRO A 97 -23.68 15.82 7.02
N PHE A 98 -23.63 16.55 5.90
CA PHE A 98 -24.58 17.66 5.69
C PHE A 98 -25.94 17.11 5.29
N ARG A 99 -26.99 17.47 6.06
CA ARG A 99 -28.38 17.10 5.77
C ARG A 99 -29.05 18.24 5.02
N ALA A 100 -29.46 17.98 3.78
CA ALA A 100 -30.26 18.89 2.97
C ALA A 100 -31.72 18.42 2.93
N ARG A 101 -32.66 19.36 3.06
CA ARG A 101 -34.07 19.11 2.74
C ARG A 101 -34.34 19.65 1.34
N VAL A 102 -34.81 18.78 0.47
CA VAL A 102 -35.17 19.14 -0.91
C VAL A 102 -36.69 19.07 -1.02
N ASP A 103 -37.30 20.11 -1.55
CA ASP A 103 -38.75 20.18 -1.78
C ASP A 103 -38.95 20.66 -3.25
N GLY A 104 -38.59 19.82 -4.20
CA GLY A 104 -38.68 20.09 -5.63
C GLY A 104 -39.58 19.10 -6.36
N ALA A 105 -39.97 19.43 -7.61
CA ALA A 105 -40.85 18.60 -8.42
C ALA A 105 -40.28 17.19 -8.72
N GLN A 106 -38.95 17.08 -8.82
CA GLN A 106 -38.26 15.81 -9.18
C GLN A 106 -37.72 15.07 -7.96
N ALA A 107 -37.58 15.74 -6.80
CA ALA A 107 -37.08 15.13 -5.58
C ALA A 107 -37.69 15.84 -4.37
N LYS A 108 -38.21 15.07 -3.43
CA LYS A 108 -38.76 15.58 -2.18
C LYS A 108 -38.31 14.71 -1.01
N GLY A 109 -37.70 15.32 -0.01
CA GLY A 109 -37.23 14.59 1.17
C GLY A 109 -36.01 15.19 1.83
N SER A 110 -35.45 14.43 2.77
CA SER A 110 -34.19 14.75 3.43
C SER A 110 -33.09 13.87 2.87
N TYR A 111 -32.03 14.50 2.43
CA TYR A 111 -30.86 13.86 1.81
C TYR A 111 -29.61 14.16 2.62
N TYR A 112 -28.69 13.20 2.69
CA TYR A 112 -27.37 13.44 3.22
C TYR A 112 -26.42 13.69 2.05
N LEU A 113 -25.73 14.82 2.10
CA LEU A 113 -24.67 15.14 1.16
C LEU A 113 -23.33 14.69 1.75
N PHE A 114 -22.53 14.04 0.96
CA PHE A 114 -21.21 13.57 1.36
C PHE A 114 -20.20 13.75 0.23
N ASN A 115 -18.94 13.87 0.60
CA ASN A 115 -17.86 13.86 -0.39
C ASN A 115 -17.61 12.40 -0.85
N PRO A 116 -17.84 12.06 -2.13
CA PRO A 116 -17.60 10.69 -2.62
C PRO A 116 -16.12 10.31 -2.55
N ARG A 117 -15.21 11.27 -2.47
CA ARG A 117 -13.78 11.07 -2.32
C ARG A 117 -13.31 11.11 -0.87
N LEU A 118 -14.22 11.02 0.11
CA LEU A 118 -13.91 11.14 1.53
C LEU A 118 -12.72 10.28 1.97
N TRP A 119 -12.71 9.02 1.54
CA TRP A 119 -11.63 8.08 1.86
C TRP A 119 -10.39 8.36 1.03
N ALA A 120 -10.54 8.54 -0.28
CA ALA A 120 -9.43 8.80 -1.18
C ALA A 120 -8.66 10.08 -0.77
N ASP A 121 -9.37 11.19 -0.56
CA ASP A 121 -8.74 12.47 -0.18
C ASP A 121 -8.13 12.41 1.23
N GLY A 122 -8.78 11.73 2.16
CA GLY A 122 -8.35 11.69 3.57
C GLY A 122 -7.31 10.62 3.89
N VAL A 123 -7.23 9.56 3.07
CA VAL A 123 -6.34 8.42 3.32
C VAL A 123 -5.49 8.11 2.10
N ASP A 124 -6.06 7.67 0.97
CA ASP A 124 -5.27 7.06 -0.10
C ASP A 124 -4.34 8.05 -0.81
N ASP A 125 -4.80 9.28 -1.07
CA ASP A 125 -4.03 10.35 -1.72
C ASP A 125 -3.24 11.22 -0.73
N ALA A 126 -3.35 10.93 0.57
CA ALA A 126 -2.74 11.71 1.64
C ALA A 126 -1.19 11.62 1.63
N PRO A 127 -0.48 12.63 2.20
CA PRO A 127 0.98 12.72 2.12
C PRO A 127 1.72 11.45 2.52
N LEU A 128 1.36 10.81 3.63
CA LEU A 128 2.00 9.60 4.12
C LEU A 128 1.94 8.45 3.10
N ASN A 129 0.78 8.26 2.46
CA ASN A 129 0.54 7.14 1.53
C ASN A 129 1.21 7.31 0.15
N ARG A 130 1.93 8.42 -0.06
CA ARG A 130 2.83 8.60 -1.21
C ARG A 130 4.18 7.91 -1.04
N ARG A 131 4.47 7.35 0.13
CA ARG A 131 5.68 6.60 0.43
C ARG A 131 5.44 5.11 0.15
N ALA A 132 6.29 4.50 -0.65
CA ALA A 132 6.13 3.10 -1.06
C ALA A 132 6.13 2.11 0.12
N TRP A 133 6.98 2.31 1.13
CA TRP A 133 7.06 1.48 2.33
C TRP A 133 5.73 1.39 3.09
N VAL A 134 4.92 2.46 3.06
CA VAL A 134 3.64 2.54 3.76
C VAL A 134 2.63 1.49 3.27
N VAL A 135 2.77 1.01 2.04
CA VAL A 135 1.93 -0.09 1.53
C VAL A 135 2.09 -1.35 2.39
N GLN A 136 3.32 -1.73 2.75
CA GLN A 136 3.58 -2.87 3.62
C GLN A 136 3.07 -2.62 5.05
N GLU A 137 3.36 -1.45 5.61
CA GLU A 137 2.93 -1.04 6.94
C GLU A 137 1.41 -1.14 7.08
N ARG A 138 0.69 -0.54 6.12
CA ARG A 138 -0.76 -0.49 6.11
C ARG A 138 -1.42 -1.85 5.87
N LEU A 139 -0.89 -2.65 4.94
CA LEU A 139 -1.47 -3.94 4.57
C LEU A 139 -1.29 -5.02 5.66
N LEU A 140 -0.12 -5.06 6.28
CA LEU A 140 0.21 -6.11 7.24
C LEU A 140 -0.37 -5.86 8.62
N SER A 141 -0.48 -4.60 9.05
CA SER A 141 -1.04 -4.27 10.36
C SER A 141 -2.48 -4.77 10.51
N PRO A 142 -2.87 -5.33 11.66
CA PRO A 142 -4.24 -5.77 11.93
C PRO A 142 -5.26 -4.64 11.75
N CYS A 143 -4.89 -3.45 12.19
CA CYS A 143 -5.67 -2.23 12.01
C CYS A 143 -4.76 -1.00 11.89
N ASN A 144 -5.29 0.05 11.27
CA ASN A 144 -4.64 1.35 11.14
C ASN A 144 -5.56 2.43 11.71
N LEU A 145 -4.97 3.30 12.51
CA LEU A 145 -5.57 4.53 12.96
C LEU A 145 -4.93 5.69 12.20
N HIS A 146 -5.65 6.23 11.23
CA HIS A 146 -5.16 7.28 10.36
C HIS A 146 -5.52 8.65 10.91
N PHE A 147 -4.52 9.45 11.24
CA PHE A 147 -4.69 10.85 11.60
C PHE A 147 -4.61 11.71 10.34
N GLY A 148 -5.75 11.89 9.70
CA GLY A 148 -5.89 12.74 8.51
C GLY A 148 -6.02 14.23 8.90
N SER A 149 -5.79 15.12 7.96
CA SER A 149 -5.91 16.57 8.18
C SER A 149 -7.35 17.02 8.46
N THR A 150 -8.34 16.30 7.94
CA THR A 150 -9.77 16.64 8.07
C THR A 150 -10.48 15.85 9.17
N GLN A 151 -10.13 14.59 9.37
CA GLN A 151 -10.70 13.73 10.40
C GLN A 151 -9.82 12.51 10.66
N ILE A 152 -10.14 11.73 11.69
CA ILE A 152 -9.51 10.45 11.99
C ILE A 152 -10.26 9.35 11.24
N TYR A 153 -9.50 8.37 10.68
CA TYR A 153 -10.06 7.22 10.00
C TYR A 153 -9.55 5.94 10.65
N TRP A 154 -10.41 4.93 10.65
CA TRP A 154 -10.11 3.59 11.11
C TRP A 154 -10.19 2.60 9.95
N GLU A 155 -9.19 1.76 9.84
CA GLU A 155 -9.13 0.70 8.85
C GLU A 155 -8.72 -0.62 9.50
N CYS A 156 -9.54 -1.65 9.39
CA CYS A 156 -9.17 -3.01 9.75
C CYS A 156 -9.72 -4.00 8.72
N ARG A 157 -9.40 -5.29 8.89
CA ARG A 157 -9.85 -6.34 7.95
C ARG A 157 -11.36 -6.46 7.84
N GLN A 158 -12.11 -6.01 8.83
CA GLN A 158 -13.57 -6.20 8.91
C GLN A 158 -14.37 -4.94 8.55
N ARG A 159 -13.83 -3.75 8.82
CA ARG A 159 -14.56 -2.50 8.61
C ARG A 159 -13.66 -1.30 8.40
N LEU A 160 -14.24 -0.33 7.72
CA LEU A 160 -13.73 1.03 7.59
C LEU A 160 -14.68 1.95 8.38
N ALA A 161 -14.12 2.95 9.03
CA ALA A 161 -14.86 3.96 9.78
C ALA A 161 -14.11 5.29 9.76
N CYS A 162 -14.79 6.37 10.12
CA CYS A 162 -14.18 7.67 10.36
C CYS A 162 -15.03 8.46 11.35
N GLU A 163 -14.56 9.64 11.78
CA GLU A 163 -15.30 10.44 12.77
C GLU A 163 -16.72 10.80 12.27
N ALA A 164 -16.91 11.01 10.97
CA ALA A 164 -18.24 11.24 10.39
C ALA A 164 -19.13 9.98 10.41
N TYR A 165 -18.55 8.80 10.36
CA TYR A 165 -19.22 7.51 10.34
C TYR A 165 -18.50 6.53 11.28
N PRO A 166 -18.67 6.70 12.61
CA PRO A 166 -17.86 5.97 13.59
C PRO A 166 -18.21 4.48 13.71
N ALA A 167 -19.43 4.09 13.35
CA ALA A 167 -19.81 2.67 13.39
C ALA A 167 -19.26 1.90 12.17
N VAL A 168 -19.52 2.40 10.98
CA VAL A 168 -19.08 1.81 9.71
C VAL A 168 -19.20 2.84 8.58
N LEU A 169 -18.24 2.85 7.67
CA LEU A 169 -18.30 3.68 6.47
C LEU A 169 -19.42 3.16 5.56
N PRO A 170 -20.29 4.03 5.02
CA PRO A 170 -21.28 3.63 4.02
C PRO A 170 -20.62 2.97 2.81
N LYS A 171 -21.21 1.91 2.26
CA LYS A 171 -20.67 1.17 1.10
C LYS A 171 -20.36 2.07 -0.10
N THR A 172 -21.14 3.12 -0.31
CA THR A 172 -20.94 4.11 -1.37
C THR A 172 -19.69 4.98 -1.19
N LEU A 173 -19.12 4.98 0.01
CA LEU A 173 -17.89 5.70 0.37
C LEU A 173 -16.70 4.76 0.61
N GLU A 174 -16.94 3.44 0.62
CA GLU A 174 -15.86 2.48 0.72
C GLU A 174 -14.99 2.55 -0.54
N PRO A 175 -13.66 2.57 -0.39
CA PRO A 175 -12.78 2.44 -1.54
C PRO A 175 -13.04 1.10 -2.24
N ASN A 176 -12.98 1.10 -3.56
CA ASN A 176 -13.12 -0.13 -4.36
C ASN A 176 -12.09 -1.19 -3.97
N ASP A 177 -10.98 -0.73 -3.41
CA ASP A 177 -9.87 -1.54 -2.95
C ASP A 177 -9.60 -1.28 -1.47
N SER A 178 -10.15 -2.11 -0.57
CA SER A 178 -9.67 -2.08 0.82
C SER A 178 -8.20 -2.48 0.85
N ASN A 179 -7.36 -1.68 1.53
CA ASN A 179 -5.91 -1.86 1.55
C ASN A 179 -5.43 -2.87 2.60
N LYS A 180 -6.26 -3.86 2.96
CA LYS A 180 -5.85 -4.97 3.84
C LYS A 180 -5.66 -6.26 3.06
N LEU A 181 -4.72 -7.09 3.51
CA LEU A 181 -4.55 -8.45 2.98
C LEU A 181 -5.79 -9.29 3.29
N ASP A 182 -6.76 -9.22 2.41
CA ASP A 182 -7.96 -10.06 2.41
C ASP A 182 -7.94 -10.91 1.13
N THR A 183 -7.87 -12.22 1.28
CA THR A 183 -7.86 -13.16 0.14
C THR A 183 -9.09 -13.03 -0.77
N ARG A 184 -10.22 -12.56 -0.21
CA ARG A 184 -11.44 -12.27 -0.98
C ARG A 184 -11.31 -11.02 -1.87
N ARG A 185 -10.27 -10.21 -1.66
CA ARG A 185 -10.04 -8.99 -2.44
C ARG A 185 -9.75 -9.30 -3.90
N GLY A 186 -8.98 -10.35 -4.19
CA GLY A 186 -8.70 -10.79 -5.56
C GLY A 186 -9.98 -11.09 -6.32
N ALA A 187 -10.92 -11.84 -5.71
CA ALA A 187 -12.22 -12.12 -6.28
C ALA A 187 -13.01 -10.83 -6.59
N ARG A 188 -13.07 -9.89 -5.63
CA ARG A 188 -13.75 -8.60 -5.83
C ARG A 188 -13.14 -7.76 -6.94
N ILE A 189 -11.80 -7.73 -7.04
CA ILE A 189 -11.11 -7.03 -8.13
C ILE A 189 -11.48 -7.63 -9.48
N ARG A 190 -11.52 -8.97 -9.59
CA ARG A 190 -11.90 -9.65 -10.82
C ARG A 190 -13.35 -9.36 -11.20
N GLU A 191 -14.25 -9.44 -10.24
CA GLU A 191 -15.67 -9.11 -10.41
C GLU A 191 -15.87 -7.66 -10.89
N SER A 192 -15.21 -6.69 -10.25
CA SER A 192 -15.29 -5.28 -10.64
C SER A 192 -14.78 -4.99 -12.05
N ARG A 193 -13.91 -5.86 -12.57
CA ARG A 193 -13.38 -5.78 -13.95
C ARG A 193 -14.18 -6.63 -14.96
N GLY A 194 -15.30 -7.23 -14.54
CA GLY A 194 -16.11 -8.10 -15.37
C GLY A 194 -15.42 -9.40 -15.78
N LEU A 195 -14.42 -9.86 -15.00
CA LEU A 195 -13.68 -11.08 -15.28
C LEU A 195 -14.40 -12.30 -14.68
N PRO A 196 -14.34 -13.48 -15.34
CA PRO A 196 -14.90 -14.71 -14.79
C PRO A 196 -14.31 -15.04 -13.42
N ALA A 197 -15.14 -15.62 -12.56
CA ALA A 197 -14.69 -16.16 -11.28
C ALA A 197 -13.66 -17.27 -11.50
N ASP A 198 -12.48 -17.10 -10.89
CA ASP A 198 -11.42 -18.11 -10.91
C ASP A 198 -10.64 -18.01 -9.60
N PRO A 199 -11.02 -18.78 -8.57
CA PRO A 199 -10.36 -18.71 -7.27
C PRO A 199 -8.86 -18.99 -7.32
N SER A 200 -8.36 -19.72 -8.34
CA SER A 200 -6.94 -19.99 -8.51
C SER A 200 -6.13 -18.73 -8.84
N LEU A 201 -6.78 -17.73 -9.46
CA LEU A 201 -6.15 -16.46 -9.87
C LEU A 201 -6.35 -15.32 -8.87
N ASP A 202 -7.22 -15.48 -7.87
CA ASP A 202 -7.59 -14.38 -7.00
C ASP A 202 -6.39 -13.81 -6.23
N ASN A 203 -5.53 -14.67 -5.70
CA ASN A 203 -4.35 -14.22 -4.95
C ASN A 203 -3.28 -13.60 -5.86
N TYR A 204 -3.14 -14.05 -7.10
CA TYR A 204 -2.24 -13.44 -8.09
C TYR A 204 -2.78 -12.08 -8.56
N THR A 205 -4.10 -11.96 -8.71
CA THR A 205 -4.79 -10.69 -8.98
C THR A 205 -4.58 -9.70 -7.82
N LEU A 206 -4.69 -10.18 -6.59
CA LEU A 206 -4.40 -9.39 -5.39
C LEU A 206 -2.95 -8.90 -5.41
N TRP A 207 -1.98 -9.79 -5.69
CA TRP A 207 -0.57 -9.41 -5.79
C TRP A 207 -0.33 -8.32 -6.84
N GLY A 208 -0.87 -8.47 -8.04
CA GLY A 208 -0.78 -7.46 -9.11
C GLY A 208 -1.33 -6.10 -8.68
N SER A 209 -2.46 -6.08 -7.97
CA SER A 209 -3.06 -4.86 -7.42
C SER A 209 -2.17 -4.20 -6.34
N ILE A 210 -1.54 -5.01 -5.49
CA ILE A 210 -0.59 -4.54 -4.48
C ILE A 210 0.63 -3.89 -5.15
N VAL A 211 1.23 -4.55 -6.13
CA VAL A 211 2.37 -4.00 -6.89
C VAL A 211 1.99 -2.71 -7.61
N ALA A 212 0.81 -2.66 -8.24
CA ALA A 212 0.31 -1.45 -8.90
C ALA A 212 0.15 -0.29 -7.91
N THR A 213 -0.36 -0.54 -6.72
CA THR A 213 -0.48 0.48 -5.66
C THR A 213 0.90 0.90 -5.16
N TYR A 214 1.78 -0.06 -4.90
CA TYR A 214 3.13 0.16 -4.39
C TYR A 214 3.99 1.00 -5.33
N THR A 215 3.92 0.76 -6.62
CA THR A 215 4.76 1.44 -7.62
C THR A 215 4.36 2.89 -7.88
N LYS A 216 3.20 3.33 -7.37
CA LYS A 216 2.81 4.76 -7.30
C LYS A 216 3.54 5.50 -6.19
N GLY A 217 4.00 4.80 -5.17
CA GLY A 217 4.72 5.38 -4.04
C GLY A 217 6.17 5.70 -4.37
N ALA A 218 6.72 6.72 -3.68
CA ALA A 218 8.13 7.07 -3.78
C ALA A 218 8.98 6.23 -2.81
N LEU A 219 10.16 5.82 -3.26
CA LEU A 219 11.22 5.22 -2.45
C LEU A 219 12.35 6.22 -2.25
N SER A 220 12.91 6.28 -1.03
CA SER A 220 14.11 7.06 -0.74
C SER A 220 15.36 6.41 -1.35
N PHE A 221 15.38 5.08 -1.37
CA PHE A 221 16.45 4.28 -1.97
C PHE A 221 15.85 3.30 -2.97
N GLU A 222 16.31 3.37 -4.20
CA GLU A 222 15.83 2.51 -5.28
C GLU A 222 16.13 1.02 -5.05
N SER A 223 17.19 0.72 -4.28
CA SER A 223 17.57 -0.64 -3.87
C SER A 223 16.48 -1.35 -3.04
N ASP A 224 15.61 -0.60 -2.37
CA ASP A 224 14.62 -1.15 -1.45
C ASP A 224 13.41 -1.75 -2.16
N LYS A 225 13.32 -1.65 -3.48
CA LYS A 225 12.10 -1.94 -4.24
C LYS A 225 11.49 -3.31 -4.00
N LEU A 226 12.28 -4.36 -3.86
CA LEU A 226 11.76 -5.69 -3.52
C LEU A 226 11.68 -5.91 -2.00
N VAL A 227 12.58 -5.28 -1.24
CA VAL A 227 12.64 -5.42 0.21
C VAL A 227 11.38 -4.83 0.84
N ALA A 228 10.92 -3.68 0.36
CA ALA A 228 9.74 -3.00 0.89
C ALA A 228 8.42 -3.79 0.70
N LEU A 229 8.39 -4.81 -0.14
CA LEU A 229 7.25 -5.72 -0.30
C LEU A 229 7.50 -7.13 0.27
N SER A 230 8.70 -7.40 0.79
CA SER A 230 9.12 -8.74 1.19
C SER A 230 8.23 -9.37 2.26
N GLY A 231 7.75 -8.57 3.22
CA GLY A 231 6.84 -9.04 4.27
C GLY A 231 5.48 -9.45 3.70
N ILE A 232 4.95 -8.71 2.73
CA ILE A 232 3.70 -9.04 2.05
C ILE A 232 3.90 -10.30 1.19
N ALA A 233 4.98 -10.36 0.43
CA ALA A 233 5.33 -11.53 -0.38
C ALA A 233 5.43 -12.79 0.50
N SER A 234 6.10 -12.70 1.65
CA SER A 234 6.20 -13.81 2.62
C SER A 234 4.85 -14.28 3.16
N GLN A 235 3.90 -13.38 3.39
CA GLN A 235 2.55 -13.76 3.82
C GLN A 235 1.77 -14.43 2.68
N LEU A 236 1.81 -13.87 1.47
CA LEU A 236 1.15 -14.46 0.32
C LEU A 236 1.76 -15.79 -0.08
N GLN A 237 3.08 -15.96 0.06
CA GLN A 237 3.76 -17.22 -0.22
C GLN A 237 3.20 -18.38 0.61
N LYS A 238 2.91 -18.13 1.90
CA LYS A 238 2.29 -19.14 2.78
C LYS A 238 0.90 -19.54 2.32
N VAL A 239 0.14 -18.60 1.75
CA VAL A 239 -1.22 -18.84 1.24
C VAL A 239 -1.20 -19.53 -0.12
N LEU A 240 -0.29 -19.09 -1.00
CA LEU A 240 -0.15 -19.60 -2.35
C LEU A 240 0.52 -20.97 -2.42
N GLY A 241 1.44 -21.27 -1.47
CA GLY A 241 2.32 -22.43 -1.58
C GLY A 241 3.25 -22.38 -2.79
N ASP A 242 3.54 -21.20 -3.32
CA ASP A 242 4.23 -20.96 -4.58
C ASP A 242 5.62 -20.35 -4.38
N GLN A 243 6.50 -20.47 -5.36
CA GLN A 243 7.84 -19.90 -5.33
C GLN A 243 7.81 -18.43 -5.78
N TYR A 244 8.37 -17.55 -4.94
CA TYR A 244 8.55 -16.14 -5.25
C TYR A 244 9.82 -15.91 -6.08
N LEU A 245 9.68 -15.25 -7.21
CA LEU A 245 10.74 -15.01 -8.20
C LEU A 245 10.84 -13.51 -8.49
N ALA A 246 11.69 -12.80 -7.76
CA ALA A 246 12.01 -11.39 -7.98
C ALA A 246 10.79 -10.50 -8.31
N GLY A 247 9.72 -10.61 -7.54
CA GLY A 247 8.50 -9.81 -7.72
C GLY A 247 7.36 -10.52 -8.42
N LEU A 248 7.55 -11.73 -8.92
CA LEU A 248 6.55 -12.58 -9.57
C LEU A 248 6.47 -13.94 -8.86
N TRP A 249 5.51 -14.77 -9.25
CA TRP A 249 5.29 -16.11 -8.73
C TRP A 249 5.52 -17.16 -9.83
N SER A 250 6.03 -18.34 -9.48
CA SER A 250 6.34 -19.39 -10.46
C SER A 250 5.09 -19.93 -11.18
N ASN A 251 4.01 -20.11 -10.44
CA ASN A 251 2.72 -20.44 -11.05
C ASN A 251 2.15 -19.21 -11.77
N HIS A 252 1.52 -19.43 -12.91
CA HIS A 252 1.02 -18.33 -13.77
C HIS A 252 2.09 -17.31 -14.17
N PHE A 253 3.35 -17.75 -14.24
CA PHE A 253 4.48 -16.85 -14.54
C PHE A 253 4.31 -16.13 -15.88
N ALA A 254 3.90 -16.85 -16.93
CA ALA A 254 3.66 -16.26 -18.25
C ALA A 254 2.62 -15.13 -18.22
N ASP A 255 1.57 -15.32 -17.42
CA ASP A 255 0.50 -14.34 -17.25
C ASP A 255 0.99 -13.11 -16.50
N GLN A 256 1.87 -13.32 -15.55
CA GLN A 256 2.47 -12.25 -14.75
C GLN A 256 3.50 -11.43 -15.53
N LEU A 257 4.09 -11.98 -16.60
CA LEU A 257 4.97 -11.24 -17.52
C LEU A 257 4.23 -10.17 -18.35
N LEU A 258 2.89 -10.17 -18.33
CA LEU A 258 2.06 -9.18 -19.03
C LEU A 258 1.91 -7.85 -18.24
N TRP A 259 2.77 -7.60 -17.25
CA TRP A 259 2.83 -6.28 -16.62
C TRP A 259 3.26 -5.22 -17.64
N THR A 260 2.74 -4.03 -17.51
CA THR A 260 3.09 -2.88 -18.34
C THR A 260 3.50 -1.71 -17.47
N ALA A 261 4.49 -0.95 -17.95
CA ALA A 261 4.76 0.37 -17.39
C ALA A 261 3.70 1.34 -17.88
N GLU A 262 3.09 2.10 -16.99
CA GLU A 262 2.15 3.13 -17.42
C GLU A 262 2.90 4.19 -18.23
N TYR A 263 2.43 4.41 -19.45
CA TYR A 263 2.89 5.52 -20.27
C TYR A 263 2.48 6.83 -19.60
N ALA A 264 3.44 7.73 -19.44
CA ALA A 264 3.26 9.01 -18.77
C ALA A 264 1.95 9.70 -19.20
N SER A 265 0.89 9.53 -18.40
CA SER A 265 -0.14 10.54 -18.33
C SER A 265 0.51 11.79 -17.71
N THR A 266 -0.08 12.96 -17.89
CA THR A 266 0.48 14.26 -17.43
C THR A 266 0.88 14.31 -15.94
N ARG A 267 0.69 13.24 -15.17
CA ARG A 267 1.00 13.10 -13.74
C ARG A 267 1.97 11.97 -13.39
N SER A 268 2.22 10.99 -14.27
CA SER A 268 3.11 9.87 -13.98
C SER A 268 4.55 10.15 -14.41
N ARG A 269 5.50 9.69 -13.60
CA ARG A 269 6.93 9.77 -13.95
C ARG A 269 7.21 8.85 -15.15
N LYS A 270 8.01 9.32 -16.08
CA LYS A 270 8.51 8.51 -17.20
C LYS A 270 9.22 7.28 -16.64
N SER A 271 8.83 6.10 -17.10
CA SER A 271 9.48 4.85 -16.70
C SER A 271 10.93 4.82 -17.20
N THR A 272 11.86 4.51 -16.28
CA THR A 272 13.31 4.44 -16.55
C THR A 272 13.87 3.15 -15.97
N ARG A 273 15.02 2.73 -16.46
CA ARG A 273 15.81 1.67 -15.83
C ARG A 273 16.82 2.27 -14.87
N PRO A 274 17.00 1.72 -13.66
CA PRO A 274 18.05 2.14 -12.75
C PRO A 274 19.42 1.85 -13.36
N HIS A 275 20.43 2.64 -12.95
CA HIS A 275 21.81 2.44 -13.39
C HIS A 275 22.37 1.10 -12.88
N ASP A 276 22.09 0.76 -11.62
CA ASP A 276 22.59 -0.44 -10.98
C ASP A 276 21.62 -1.61 -11.17
N TYR A 277 22.19 -2.82 -11.32
CA TYR A 277 21.39 -4.03 -11.39
C TYR A 277 20.61 -4.26 -10.09
N ARG A 278 19.29 -4.44 -10.21
CA ARG A 278 18.40 -4.66 -9.05
C ARG A 278 17.56 -5.93 -9.18
N ALA A 279 17.13 -6.26 -10.38
CA ALA A 279 16.29 -7.41 -10.67
C ALA A 279 16.45 -7.85 -12.13
N PRO A 280 16.11 -9.11 -12.45
CA PRO A 280 16.07 -9.59 -13.83
C PRO A 280 15.20 -8.70 -14.73
N SER A 281 15.56 -8.57 -15.99
CA SER A 281 14.88 -7.67 -16.94
C SER A 281 13.39 -7.97 -17.17
N TRP A 282 12.98 -9.19 -16.92
CA TRP A 282 11.57 -9.60 -16.99
C TRP A 282 10.75 -9.20 -15.76
N SER A 283 11.38 -8.84 -14.67
CA SER A 283 10.70 -8.38 -13.46
C SER A 283 10.31 -6.90 -13.58
N TRP A 284 9.11 -6.56 -13.10
CA TRP A 284 8.68 -5.17 -12.93
C TRP A 284 9.62 -4.36 -12.02
N ALA A 285 10.34 -5.05 -11.12
CA ALA A 285 11.30 -4.40 -10.24
C ALA A 285 12.55 -3.90 -10.98
N ALA A 286 12.77 -4.32 -12.23
CA ALA A 286 13.87 -3.85 -13.06
C ALA A 286 13.67 -2.44 -13.64
N ILE A 287 12.51 -1.82 -13.44
CA ILE A 287 12.22 -0.46 -13.91
C ILE A 287 11.72 0.44 -12.78
N GLU A 288 11.90 1.74 -12.95
CA GLU A 288 11.23 2.78 -12.17
C GLU A 288 9.95 3.22 -12.89
N GLY A 289 8.95 3.66 -12.11
CA GLY A 289 7.66 4.11 -12.62
C GLY A 289 6.50 3.22 -12.17
N GLU A 290 5.32 3.68 -12.52
CA GLU A 290 4.07 3.00 -12.17
C GLU A 290 3.88 1.76 -13.04
N ILE A 291 3.47 0.67 -12.40
CA ILE A 291 3.20 -0.60 -13.06
C ILE A 291 1.70 -0.84 -13.02
N SER A 292 1.17 -1.24 -14.16
CA SER A 292 -0.17 -1.81 -14.24
C SER A 292 -0.12 -3.27 -14.69
N TRP A 293 -1.09 -4.03 -14.24
CA TRP A 293 -1.23 -5.43 -14.57
C TRP A 293 -2.53 -5.66 -15.34
N ILE A 294 -2.41 -6.13 -16.58
CA ILE A 294 -3.57 -6.43 -17.41
C ILE A 294 -3.97 -7.89 -17.15
N MET A 295 -4.34 -8.21 -15.91
CA MET A 295 -4.73 -9.57 -15.50
C MET A 295 -6.05 -10.07 -16.15
N GLY A 296 -6.64 -9.33 -17.07
CA GLY A 296 -7.85 -9.73 -17.78
C GLY A 296 -7.63 -10.33 -19.16
N LEU A 297 -6.44 -10.17 -19.74
CA LEU A 297 -6.12 -10.70 -21.08
C LEU A 297 -5.89 -12.22 -21.11
N ILE A 298 -5.71 -12.87 -19.97
CA ILE A 298 -5.42 -14.31 -19.87
C ILE A 298 -6.54 -15.16 -20.50
N HIS A 299 -7.80 -14.75 -20.34
CA HIS A 299 -8.91 -15.43 -21.00
C HIS A 299 -8.91 -15.21 -22.51
N LEU A 300 -8.43 -14.05 -22.99
CA LEU A 300 -8.30 -13.81 -24.41
C LEU A 300 -7.18 -14.66 -25.03
N THR A 301 -6.05 -14.84 -24.37
CA THR A 301 -4.97 -15.72 -24.88
C THR A 301 -5.36 -17.19 -24.85
N ARG A 302 -6.08 -17.70 -23.83
CA ARG A 302 -6.63 -19.06 -23.86
C ARG A 302 -7.71 -19.22 -24.93
N VAL A 303 -8.55 -18.23 -25.16
CA VAL A 303 -9.53 -18.24 -26.24
C VAL A 303 -8.81 -18.14 -27.60
N PHE A 304 -7.77 -17.33 -27.73
CA PHE A 304 -6.99 -17.26 -28.97
C PHE A 304 -6.19 -18.54 -29.24
N THR A 305 -5.60 -19.19 -28.25
CA THR A 305 -4.92 -20.49 -28.44
C THR A 305 -5.87 -21.64 -28.74
N THR A 306 -7.16 -21.53 -28.36
CA THR A 306 -8.17 -22.53 -28.70
C THR A 306 -8.81 -22.26 -30.06
N TYR A 307 -8.81 -21.03 -30.56
CA TYR A 307 -9.43 -20.65 -31.85
C TYR A 307 -8.45 -20.55 -33.02
N VAL A 308 -7.16 -20.41 -32.77
CA VAL A 308 -6.15 -20.35 -33.84
C VAL A 308 -5.20 -21.51 -33.63
N GLY A 309 -5.54 -22.64 -34.23
CA GLY A 309 -4.61 -23.74 -34.38
C GLY A 309 -3.30 -23.20 -34.99
N ASP A 310 -2.20 -23.48 -34.29
CA ASP A 310 -0.82 -23.19 -34.74
C ASP A 310 -0.41 -21.71 -34.82
N THR A 311 -0.21 -21.08 -33.66
CA THR A 311 0.31 -19.71 -33.54
C THR A 311 1.74 -19.63 -32.97
N SER A 312 2.60 -20.53 -33.36
CA SER A 312 4.06 -20.43 -33.08
C SER A 312 4.71 -19.14 -33.62
N HIS A 313 4.05 -18.40 -34.50
CA HIS A 313 4.57 -17.18 -35.11
C HIS A 313 4.23 -15.86 -34.36
N TRP A 314 3.16 -15.80 -33.54
CA TRP A 314 2.78 -14.55 -32.87
C TRP A 314 3.42 -14.33 -31.49
N LEU A 315 3.72 -15.39 -30.75
CA LEU A 315 4.50 -15.31 -29.52
C LEU A 315 5.95 -14.86 -29.79
N CYS A 316 6.48 -15.10 -30.99
CA CYS A 316 7.84 -14.71 -31.35
C CYS A 316 8.06 -13.20 -31.58
N SER A 317 7.02 -12.42 -31.88
CA SER A 317 7.17 -10.96 -32.09
C SER A 317 7.08 -10.14 -30.83
N CYS A 318 6.38 -10.60 -29.79
CA CYS A 318 6.39 -9.94 -28.46
C CYS A 318 7.60 -10.37 -27.60
N VAL A 319 8.19 -11.53 -27.87
CA VAL A 319 9.32 -12.10 -27.09
C VAL A 319 10.70 -11.78 -27.72
N ARG A 320 10.77 -11.18 -28.90
CA ARG A 320 12.06 -10.81 -29.54
C ARG A 320 12.90 -9.76 -28.80
N GLY A 321 12.47 -9.29 -27.64
CA GLY A 321 13.26 -8.45 -26.74
C GLY A 321 13.88 -9.17 -25.55
N ILE A 322 13.66 -10.48 -25.37
CA ILE A 322 14.22 -11.27 -24.29
C ILE A 322 15.40 -12.08 -24.87
N GLU A 323 16.59 -11.50 -24.88
CA GLU A 323 17.82 -12.31 -25.01
C GLU A 323 17.97 -13.14 -23.73
N LEU A 324 17.76 -14.45 -23.88
CA LEU A 324 18.11 -15.43 -22.86
C LEU A 324 19.63 -15.53 -22.80
N PHE A 325 20.27 -14.75 -21.94
CA PHE A 325 21.64 -15.01 -21.56
C PHE A 325 21.67 -16.20 -20.58
N LYS A 326 22.43 -17.21 -20.99
CA LYS A 326 22.83 -18.34 -20.16
C LYS A 326 23.70 -17.91 -19.00
#